data_814c7d470138d786e24acb7f25d91d73
#
_entry.id   814c7d470138d786e24acb7f25d91d73
#
_cell.length_a   1.000
_cell.length_b   1.000
_cell.length_c   1.000
_cell.angle_alpha   90.00
_cell.angle_beta   90.00
_cell.angle_gamma   90.00
#
_symmetry.space_group_name_H-M   'P 1'
#
loop_
_entity.id
_entity.type
_entity.pdbx_description
1 polymer ?
#
loop_
_entity_poly.entity_id
_entity_poly.type
_entity_poly.pdbx_seq_one_letter_code
_entity_poly.pdbx_strand_id
1 'polypeptide(L)'
;MKRITGGGNAVSVVRLIVIAVMAVFLVVGIVSAVQTRSYIKTDARVLAMETEVDHGLENNSKSTMTKSVRCTYTYEGKTYETSYRTFFKRYAAGDTVSVYVNPEEPSAIKDPFLTESGIVAFAFLTAFVVLLSLSQRNHHEN
;
A
#
# COMPACT_ATOMS: atom_id res chain seq x y z
N MET A 1 -40.82 19.33 28.23
CA MET A 1 -40.11 18.21 27.57
C MET A 1 -39.16 18.80 26.52
N LYS A 2 -37.86 18.85 26.81
CA LYS A 2 -36.84 19.31 25.85
C LYS A 2 -36.49 18.16 24.95
N ARG A 3 -36.83 18.21 23.66
CA ARG A 3 -36.33 17.32 22.65
C ARG A 3 -34.86 17.66 22.38
N ILE A 4 -33.96 16.76 22.73
CA ILE A 4 -32.56 16.85 22.42
C ILE A 4 -32.40 16.45 20.94
N THR A 5 -32.36 17.42 20.05
CA THR A 5 -32.01 17.27 18.64
C THR A 5 -30.48 17.16 18.51
N GLY A 6 -29.92 16.03 18.92
CA GLY A 6 -28.47 15.77 18.85
C GLY A 6 -27.97 15.02 17.60
N GLY A 7 -28.82 14.77 16.61
CA GLY A 7 -28.47 13.92 15.47
C GLY A 7 -27.65 14.61 14.34
N GLY A 8 -27.73 15.92 14.21
CA GLY A 8 -27.11 16.63 13.09
C GLY A 8 -25.58 16.73 13.15
N ASN A 9 -25.04 16.88 14.35
CA ASN A 9 -23.60 17.11 14.51
C ASN A 9 -22.75 15.86 14.36
N ALA A 10 -23.26 14.70 14.74
CA ALA A 10 -22.54 13.42 14.61
C ALA A 10 -22.32 13.03 13.14
N VAL A 11 -23.32 13.21 12.29
CA VAL A 11 -23.21 12.92 10.84
C VAL A 11 -22.23 13.86 10.16
N SER A 12 -22.18 15.13 10.59
CA SER A 12 -21.24 16.12 10.06
C SER A 12 -19.79 15.79 10.44
N VAL A 13 -19.55 15.35 11.67
CA VAL A 13 -18.22 14.95 12.15
C VAL A 13 -17.70 13.70 11.42
N VAL A 14 -18.55 12.68 11.23
CA VAL A 14 -18.20 11.47 10.48
C VAL A 14 -17.84 11.81 9.03
N ARG A 15 -18.59 12.70 8.39
CA ARG A 15 -18.25 13.17 7.03
C ARG A 15 -16.90 13.85 6.96
N LEU A 16 -16.59 14.71 7.91
CA LEU A 16 -15.30 15.40 8.00
C LEU A 16 -14.14 14.43 8.16
N ILE A 17 -14.29 13.42 9.01
CA ILE A 17 -13.29 12.36 9.21
C ILE A 17 -13.07 11.58 7.93
N VAL A 18 -14.12 11.16 7.23
CA VAL A 18 -14.04 10.43 5.97
C VAL A 18 -13.31 11.26 4.90
N ILE A 19 -13.63 12.54 4.77
CA ILE A 19 -12.97 13.45 3.82
C ILE A 19 -11.49 13.60 4.17
N ALA A 20 -11.14 13.76 5.45
CA ALA A 20 -9.76 13.88 5.91
C ALA A 20 -8.95 12.61 5.62
N VAL A 21 -9.49 11.43 5.91
CA VAL A 21 -8.86 10.14 5.62
C VAL A 21 -8.64 9.99 4.11
N MET A 22 -9.63 10.35 3.29
CA MET A 22 -9.49 10.31 1.85
C MET A 22 -8.43 11.26 1.31
N ALA A 23 -8.34 12.47 1.84
CA ALA A 23 -7.32 13.41 1.44
C ALA A 23 -5.91 12.86 1.73
N VAL A 24 -5.71 12.20 2.89
CA VAL A 24 -4.45 11.55 3.22
C VAL A 24 -4.13 10.43 2.24
N PHE A 25 -5.07 9.55 1.92
CA PHE A 25 -4.86 8.47 0.94
C PHE A 25 -4.58 9.01 -0.46
N LEU A 26 -5.22 10.10 -0.86
CA LEU A 26 -4.97 10.77 -2.12
C LEU A 26 -3.53 11.30 -2.20
N VAL A 27 -3.07 11.97 -1.17
CA VAL A 27 -1.69 12.47 -1.10
C VAL A 27 -0.68 11.32 -1.14
N VAL A 28 -0.89 10.28 -0.34
CA VAL A 28 -0.01 9.09 -0.34
C VAL A 28 -0.02 8.41 -1.70
N GLY A 29 -1.18 8.27 -2.35
CA GLY A 29 -1.30 7.69 -3.69
C GLY A 29 -0.55 8.50 -4.75
N ILE A 30 -0.69 9.84 -4.73
CA ILE A 30 0.02 10.73 -5.66
C ILE A 30 1.53 10.65 -5.43
N VAL A 31 1.99 10.74 -4.18
CA VAL A 31 3.41 10.65 -3.85
C VAL A 31 3.99 9.31 -4.29
N SER A 32 3.29 8.20 -4.03
CA SER A 32 3.71 6.88 -4.50
C SER A 32 3.76 6.78 -6.02
N ALA A 33 2.77 7.29 -6.72
CA ALA A 33 2.73 7.30 -8.19
C ALA A 33 3.87 8.12 -8.79
N VAL A 34 4.16 9.30 -8.22
CA VAL A 34 5.27 10.16 -8.66
C VAL A 34 6.61 9.48 -8.40
N GLN A 35 6.81 8.92 -7.22
CA GLN A 35 8.05 8.22 -6.87
C GLN A 35 8.28 6.96 -7.71
N THR A 36 7.23 6.30 -8.17
CA THR A 36 7.34 5.06 -8.95
C THR A 36 7.40 5.32 -10.45
N ARG A 37 7.11 6.54 -10.90
CA ARG A 37 7.11 6.89 -12.33
C ARG A 37 8.48 6.70 -12.99
N SER A 38 9.56 6.85 -12.24
CA SER A 38 10.93 6.63 -12.71
C SER A 38 11.39 5.18 -12.61
N TYR A 39 10.63 4.31 -11.92
CA TYR A 39 11.01 2.93 -11.72
C TYR A 39 10.66 2.07 -12.95
N ILE A 40 11.54 1.14 -13.27
CA ILE A 40 11.39 0.22 -14.41
C ILE A 40 10.96 -1.14 -13.89
N LYS A 41 9.86 -1.66 -14.44
CA LYS A 41 9.37 -3.00 -14.12
C LYS A 41 10.28 -4.04 -14.76
N THR A 42 10.82 -4.93 -13.95
CA THR A 42 11.76 -5.97 -14.37
C THR A 42 11.37 -7.29 -13.72
N ASP A 43 11.57 -8.38 -14.45
CA ASP A 43 11.35 -9.72 -13.89
C ASP A 43 12.57 -10.15 -13.08
N ALA A 44 12.29 -10.62 -11.86
CA ALA A 44 13.27 -11.12 -10.92
C ALA A 44 12.99 -12.58 -10.58
N ARG A 45 14.03 -13.36 -10.37
CA ARG A 45 13.94 -14.74 -9.92
C ARG A 45 14.12 -14.80 -8.41
N VAL A 46 13.18 -15.41 -7.73
CA VAL A 46 13.26 -15.62 -6.27
C VAL A 46 14.33 -16.67 -5.98
N LEU A 47 15.27 -16.32 -5.10
CA LEU A 47 16.31 -17.22 -4.60
C LEU A 47 15.88 -17.91 -3.31
N ALA A 48 15.37 -17.11 -2.37
CA ALA A 48 14.92 -17.59 -1.08
C ALA A 48 13.91 -16.64 -0.46
N MET A 49 13.09 -17.16 0.44
CA MET A 49 12.25 -16.37 1.32
C MET A 49 12.77 -16.52 2.74
N GLU A 50 13.17 -15.42 3.34
CA GLU A 50 13.74 -15.37 4.69
C GLU A 50 12.70 -14.79 5.64
N THR A 51 12.58 -15.39 6.81
CA THR A 51 11.75 -14.87 7.89
C THR A 51 12.68 -14.41 9.01
N GLU A 52 12.75 -13.13 9.22
CA GLU A 52 13.50 -12.53 10.30
C GLU A 52 12.56 -12.28 11.49
N VAL A 53 12.90 -12.90 12.62
CA VAL A 53 12.19 -12.67 13.88
C VAL A 53 13.04 -11.73 14.70
N ASP A 54 12.63 -10.49 14.78
CA ASP A 54 13.30 -9.53 15.66
C ASP A 54 12.85 -9.78 17.10
N HIS A 55 13.76 -10.35 17.89
CA HIS A 55 13.61 -10.48 19.32
C HIS A 55 14.07 -9.18 19.97
N GLY A 56 13.15 -8.23 20.12
CA GLY A 56 13.46 -7.01 20.87
C GLY A 56 14.07 -7.31 22.25
N LEU A 57 15.18 -6.69 22.52
CA LEU A 57 16.02 -6.91 23.70
C LEU A 57 15.46 -6.41 25.03
N GLU A 58 14.21 -5.95 25.09
CA GLU A 58 13.66 -5.40 26.33
C GLU A 58 12.21 -5.83 26.61
N ASN A 59 11.97 -6.15 27.88
CA ASN A 59 10.75 -6.65 28.53
C ASN A 59 9.43 -5.95 28.12
N ASN A 60 8.92 -6.18 26.96
CA ASN A 60 7.54 -5.95 26.47
C ASN A 60 7.44 -5.94 24.93
N SER A 61 8.41 -6.46 24.24
CA SER A 61 8.48 -6.40 22.79
C SER A 61 7.59 -7.45 22.15
N LYS A 62 6.62 -6.98 21.40
CA LYS A 62 5.93 -7.76 20.39
C LYS A 62 6.99 -8.23 19.39
N SER A 63 7.19 -9.54 19.28
CA SER A 63 8.05 -10.08 18.23
C SER A 63 7.45 -9.72 16.87
N THR A 64 8.15 -8.96 16.08
CA THR A 64 7.73 -8.57 14.73
C THR A 64 8.33 -9.55 13.74
N MET A 65 7.49 -10.36 13.12
CA MET A 65 7.90 -11.21 12.01
C MET A 65 8.00 -10.38 10.74
N THR A 66 9.20 -10.20 10.24
CA THR A 66 9.43 -9.57 8.93
C THR A 66 9.80 -10.65 7.93
N LYS A 67 9.06 -10.71 6.84
CA LYS A 67 9.36 -11.61 5.71
C LYS A 67 10.08 -10.81 4.64
N SER A 68 11.25 -11.28 4.23
CA SER A 68 12.00 -10.73 3.13
C SER A 68 12.15 -11.75 2.00
N VAL A 69 12.08 -11.27 0.77
CA VAL A 69 12.28 -12.08 -0.44
C VAL A 69 13.61 -11.68 -1.04
N ARG A 70 14.54 -12.62 -1.12
CA ARG A 70 15.80 -12.45 -1.82
C ARG A 70 15.63 -12.87 -3.27
N CYS A 71 15.94 -11.98 -4.19
CA CYS A 71 15.79 -12.24 -5.60
C CYS A 71 16.98 -11.71 -6.41
N THR A 72 17.13 -12.26 -7.62
CA THR A 72 18.12 -11.83 -8.60
C THR A 72 17.42 -11.36 -9.86
N TYR A 73 17.94 -10.33 -10.47
CA TYR A 73 17.44 -9.75 -11.73
C TYR A 73 18.59 -9.13 -12.53
N THR A 74 18.35 -8.97 -13.82
CA THR A 74 19.30 -8.33 -14.73
C THR A 74 18.75 -6.98 -15.17
N TYR A 75 19.55 -5.95 -14.98
CA TYR A 75 19.26 -4.60 -15.41
C TYR A 75 20.47 -4.03 -16.17
N GLU A 76 20.25 -3.53 -17.39
CA GLU A 76 21.30 -3.02 -18.27
C GLU A 76 22.53 -3.96 -18.44
N GLY A 77 22.26 -5.26 -18.54
CA GLY A 77 23.31 -6.28 -18.72
C GLY A 77 24.09 -6.65 -17.45
N LYS A 78 23.77 -6.06 -16.30
CA LYS A 78 24.34 -6.40 -14.99
C LYS A 78 23.33 -7.18 -14.17
N THR A 79 23.81 -8.20 -13.48
CA THR A 79 23.00 -9.01 -12.56
C THR A 79 23.11 -8.44 -11.16
N TYR A 80 21.95 -8.20 -10.54
CA TYR A 80 21.83 -7.71 -9.18
C TYR A 80 21.17 -8.77 -8.31
N GLU A 81 21.60 -8.87 -7.07
CA GLU A 81 20.97 -9.66 -6.03
C GLU A 81 20.59 -8.72 -4.89
N THR A 82 19.31 -8.73 -4.50
CA THR A 82 18.81 -7.89 -3.44
C THR A 82 17.60 -8.52 -2.76
N SER A 83 17.19 -7.96 -1.65
CA SER A 83 16.02 -8.39 -0.91
C SER A 83 15.04 -7.26 -0.71
N TYR A 84 13.75 -7.57 -0.69
CA TYR A 84 12.69 -6.63 -0.35
C TYR A 84 11.71 -7.26 0.64
N ARG A 85 11.04 -6.43 1.42
CA ARG A 85 10.03 -6.87 2.38
C ARG A 85 8.72 -7.16 1.69
N THR A 86 8.10 -8.28 2.03
CA THR A 86 6.76 -8.64 1.58
C THR A 86 5.83 -8.89 2.78
N PHE A 87 4.57 -8.49 2.65
CA PHE A 87 3.61 -8.59 3.74
C PHE A 87 2.62 -9.76 3.56
N PHE A 88 2.22 -10.05 2.34
CA PHE A 88 1.09 -10.94 2.09
C PHE A 88 1.39 -12.13 1.20
N LYS A 89 2.38 -12.05 0.33
CA LYS A 89 2.69 -13.12 -0.62
C LYS A 89 3.77 -14.06 -0.08
N ARG A 90 3.62 -15.33 -0.40
CA ARG A 90 4.66 -16.35 -0.22
C ARG A 90 5.19 -16.73 -1.59
N TYR A 91 6.50 -16.80 -1.69
CA TYR A 91 7.19 -17.20 -2.89
C TYR A 91 8.06 -18.42 -2.61
N ALA A 92 8.18 -19.31 -3.60
CA ALA A 92 9.11 -20.42 -3.56
C ALA A 92 10.40 -20.05 -4.31
N ALA A 93 11.50 -20.68 -3.94
CA ALA A 93 12.75 -20.56 -4.70
C ALA A 93 12.53 -20.99 -6.14
N GLY A 94 12.96 -20.17 -7.10
CA GLY A 94 12.74 -20.38 -8.52
C GLY A 94 11.53 -19.67 -9.12
N ASP A 95 10.63 -19.12 -8.30
CA ASP A 95 9.51 -18.32 -8.79
C ASP A 95 10.01 -17.06 -9.51
N THR A 96 9.24 -16.61 -10.49
CA THR A 96 9.48 -15.35 -11.18
C THR A 96 8.50 -14.30 -10.63
N VAL A 97 9.03 -13.16 -10.23
CA VAL A 97 8.27 -12.03 -9.71
C VAL A 97 8.64 -10.78 -10.48
N SER A 98 7.68 -9.90 -10.71
CA SER A 98 8.00 -8.58 -11.24
C SER A 98 8.37 -7.65 -10.10
N VAL A 99 9.45 -6.90 -10.24
CA VAL A 99 9.92 -5.90 -9.28
C VAL A 99 10.09 -4.56 -9.98
N TYR A 100 10.03 -3.49 -9.22
CA TYR A 100 10.30 -2.14 -9.72
C TYR A 100 11.71 -1.73 -9.32
N VAL A 101 12.56 -1.54 -10.31
CA VAL A 101 13.98 -1.16 -10.17
C VAL A 101 14.12 0.35 -10.29
N ASN A 102 14.86 0.96 -9.37
CA ASN A 102 15.23 2.36 -9.49
C ASN A 102 16.37 2.52 -10.51
N PRO A 103 16.20 3.27 -11.61
CA PRO A 103 17.30 3.48 -12.58
C PRO A 103 18.52 4.19 -12.02
N GLU A 104 18.32 5.06 -11.03
CA GLU A 104 19.43 5.82 -10.39
C GLU A 104 20.19 4.96 -9.37
N GLU A 105 19.51 3.99 -8.77
CA GLU A 105 20.07 3.04 -7.81
C GLU A 105 19.54 1.63 -8.09
N PRO A 106 20.12 0.90 -9.07
CA PRO A 106 19.59 -0.40 -9.51
C PRO A 106 19.57 -1.49 -8.45
N SER A 107 20.28 -1.33 -7.34
CA SER A 107 20.21 -2.21 -6.17
C SER A 107 18.95 -2.00 -5.32
N ALA A 108 18.29 -0.85 -5.47
CA ALA A 108 17.06 -0.52 -4.76
C ALA A 108 15.83 -0.95 -5.57
N ILE A 109 15.07 -1.89 -5.02
CA ILE A 109 13.84 -2.40 -5.63
C ILE A 109 12.64 -2.18 -4.72
N LYS A 110 11.46 -2.09 -5.33
CA LYS A 110 10.18 -2.02 -4.62
C LYS A 110 9.28 -3.19 -4.98
N ASP A 111 8.50 -3.64 -3.99
CA ASP A 111 7.46 -4.64 -4.19
C ASP A 111 6.34 -4.08 -5.10
N PRO A 112 6.03 -4.74 -6.23
CA PRO A 112 4.95 -4.33 -7.11
C PRO A 112 3.59 -4.32 -6.40
N PHE A 113 3.39 -5.21 -5.43
CA PHE A 113 2.13 -5.30 -4.69
C PHE A 113 1.79 -3.99 -3.97
N LEU A 114 2.76 -3.35 -3.31
CA LEU A 114 2.53 -2.07 -2.63
C LEU A 114 2.26 -0.93 -3.62
N THR A 115 2.84 -1.01 -4.81
CA THR A 115 2.69 0.02 -5.83
C THR A 115 1.37 -0.12 -6.59
N GLU A 116 1.02 -1.35 -7.01
CA GLU A 116 -0.19 -1.63 -7.79
C GLU A 116 -1.44 -1.65 -6.91
N SER A 117 -1.37 -2.23 -5.71
CA SER A 117 -2.52 -2.27 -4.79
C SER A 117 -2.88 -0.92 -4.20
N GLY A 118 -1.92 -0.02 -4.03
CA GLY A 118 -2.20 1.35 -3.62
C GLY A 118 -3.10 2.08 -4.62
N ILE A 119 -2.84 1.93 -5.92
CA ILE A 119 -3.66 2.52 -6.99
C ILE A 119 -5.05 1.90 -7.00
N VAL A 120 -5.16 0.58 -6.88
CA VAL A 120 -6.45 -0.13 -6.86
C VAL A 120 -7.27 0.25 -5.62
N ALA A 121 -6.66 0.28 -4.43
CA ALA A 121 -7.32 0.69 -3.20
C ALA A 121 -7.83 2.14 -3.30
N PHE A 122 -7.06 3.03 -3.90
CA PHE A 122 -7.46 4.41 -4.14
C PHE A 122 -8.67 4.51 -5.08
N ALA A 123 -8.67 3.75 -6.19
CA ALA A 123 -9.79 3.73 -7.13
C ALA A 123 -11.08 3.22 -6.46
N PHE A 124 -11.01 2.15 -5.67
CA PHE A 124 -12.15 1.64 -4.91
C PHE A 124 -12.68 2.64 -3.87
N LEU A 125 -11.79 3.29 -3.14
CA LEU A 125 -12.17 4.28 -2.13
C LEU A 125 -12.87 5.48 -2.77
N THR A 126 -12.36 5.96 -3.90
CA THR A 126 -12.96 7.06 -4.66
C THR A 126 -14.36 6.68 -5.18
N ALA A 127 -14.51 5.50 -5.75
CA ALA A 127 -15.80 4.97 -6.20
C ALA A 127 -16.81 4.84 -5.06
N PHE A 128 -16.38 4.34 -3.91
CA PHE A 128 -17.21 4.20 -2.71
C PHE A 128 -17.76 5.54 -2.21
N VAL A 129 -16.93 6.57 -2.20
CA VAL A 129 -17.36 7.91 -1.75
C VAL A 129 -18.30 8.56 -2.73
N VAL A 130 -18.06 8.41 -4.03
CA VAL A 130 -18.99 8.90 -5.05
C VAL A 130 -20.35 8.23 -4.86
N LEU A 131 -20.40 6.91 -4.66
CA LEU A 131 -21.64 6.18 -4.40
C LEU A 131 -22.36 6.64 -3.13
N LEU A 132 -21.63 6.86 -2.04
CA LEU A 132 -22.21 7.41 -0.80
C LEU A 132 -22.77 8.81 -1.01
N SER A 133 -22.09 9.66 -1.75
CA SER A 133 -22.53 11.02 -2.05
C SER A 133 -23.80 11.05 -2.91
N LEU A 134 -23.91 10.14 -3.88
CA LEU A 134 -25.09 9.99 -4.72
C LEU A 134 -26.27 9.40 -3.94
N SER A 135 -26.04 8.41 -3.09
CA SER A 135 -27.08 7.80 -2.25
C SER A 135 -27.74 8.82 -1.30
N GLN A 136 -26.96 9.78 -0.79
CA GLN A 136 -27.51 10.81 0.10
C GLN A 136 -28.31 11.89 -0.63
N ARG A 137 -27.99 12.15 -1.90
CA ARG A 137 -28.75 13.10 -2.71
C ARG A 137 -30.16 12.63 -2.98
N ASN A 138 -30.34 11.33 -3.23
CA ASN A 138 -31.65 10.73 -3.49
C ASN A 138 -32.56 10.65 -2.25
N HIS A 139 -32.01 10.77 -1.05
CA HIS A 139 -32.79 10.78 0.19
C HIS A 139 -33.34 12.17 0.58
N HIS A 140 -32.89 13.24 -0.08
CA HIS A 140 -33.34 14.59 0.18
C HIS A 140 -34.48 15.07 -0.73
N GLU A 141 -34.83 14.30 -1.77
CA GLU A 141 -35.86 14.65 -2.76
C GLU A 141 -37.19 13.89 -2.58
N ASN A 142 -37.36 13.09 -1.49
CA ASN A 142 -38.65 12.46 -1.14
C ASN A 142 -39.24 13.00 0.15
#